data_0dc221c99314d0b93d5e03d4c698b629
#
_entry.id   0dc221c99314d0b93d5e03d4c698b629
#
_cell.length_a   1.000
_cell.length_b   1.000
_cell.length_c   1.000
_cell.angle_alpha   90.00
_cell.angle_beta   90.00
_cell.angle_gamma   90.00
#
_symmetry.space_group_name_H-M   'P 1'
#
loop_
_entity.id
_entity.type
_entity.pdbx_description
1 polymer ?
#
loop_
_entity_poly.entity_id
_entity_poly.type
_entity_poly.pdbx_seq_one_letter_code
_entity_poly.pdbx_strand_id
1 'polypeptide(L)'
;MPKVAYVFPGQGSQFPGMGKDLYESHPKAKELFEKANELLGFRITDTMFYGTDEELKQTKITQPAIFLHSVIQAMVMDNFQPDMVAGHSLGEFSALVANQTLNFEDGLKLVFTRALAMQKACELNPSTMAAVLGMEDGKVEEICNQLQQETGEIIVPANYNCPGQLVISGSLKGIAMACEKLKAAGAKRALVLQVGGAFHSPLMEPAKQELEKAIQNTTFHPPTCPIYQNYTALPETNPEKIKQNLIAQLTAPVKWTQSVQNMVEDGATKFVEIGPGKVLQGLIKKIAAQVEVA
;
A
#
# COMPACT_ATOMS: atom_id res chain seq x y z
N MET A 1 -14.34 -22.96 10.46
CA MET A 1 -13.13 -22.87 11.30
C MET A 1 -12.68 -21.42 11.30
N PRO A 2 -12.10 -20.89 12.36
CA PRO A 2 -11.56 -19.54 12.38
C PRO A 2 -10.46 -19.40 11.31
N LYS A 3 -10.51 -18.34 10.51
CA LYS A 3 -9.52 -18.08 9.45
C LYS A 3 -8.52 -17.03 9.89
N VAL A 4 -7.26 -17.21 9.47
CA VAL A 4 -6.17 -16.28 9.73
C VAL A 4 -5.86 -15.49 8.45
N ALA A 5 -5.95 -14.17 8.56
CA ALA A 5 -5.60 -13.23 7.51
C ALA A 5 -4.20 -12.67 7.75
N TYR A 6 -3.33 -12.72 6.74
CA TYR A 6 -2.03 -12.05 6.79
C TYR A 6 -2.09 -10.76 5.98
N VAL A 7 -1.66 -9.67 6.60
CA VAL A 7 -1.76 -8.34 6.00
C VAL A 7 -0.40 -7.66 5.93
N PHE A 8 -0.20 -6.89 4.86
CA PHE A 8 1.09 -6.32 4.50
C PHE A 8 1.00 -4.80 4.42
N PRO A 9 1.82 -4.05 5.18
CA PRO A 9 1.77 -2.59 5.22
C PRO A 9 2.30 -1.96 3.93
N GLY A 10 1.91 -0.72 3.73
CA GLY A 10 2.38 0.14 2.66
C GLY A 10 3.28 1.29 3.15
N GLN A 11 3.45 2.27 2.28
CA GLN A 11 4.25 3.47 2.54
C GLN A 11 3.78 4.20 3.81
N GLY A 12 4.74 4.62 4.63
CA GLY A 12 4.51 5.21 5.95
C GLY A 12 4.84 4.28 7.12
N SER A 13 5.16 2.99 6.84
CA SER A 13 5.55 2.01 7.86
C SER A 13 7.07 1.85 8.00
N GLN A 14 7.87 2.43 7.11
CA GLN A 14 9.34 2.36 7.12
C GLN A 14 9.93 3.12 8.32
N PHE A 15 11.07 2.64 8.81
CA PHE A 15 11.85 3.28 9.86
C PHE A 15 13.35 2.90 9.74
N PRO A 16 14.28 3.77 10.16
CA PRO A 16 15.72 3.47 10.17
C PRO A 16 16.03 2.22 10.99
N GLY A 17 16.84 1.33 10.43
CA GLY A 17 17.18 0.06 11.05
C GLY A 17 16.28 -1.11 10.69
N MET A 18 15.20 -0.87 9.94
CA MET A 18 14.26 -1.94 9.55
C MET A 18 14.93 -3.08 8.81
N GLY A 19 14.64 -4.32 9.23
CA GLY A 19 15.14 -5.54 8.60
C GLY A 19 16.57 -5.95 8.98
N LYS A 20 17.28 -5.14 9.78
CA LYS A 20 18.63 -5.48 10.23
C LYS A 20 18.65 -6.70 11.13
N ASP A 21 17.69 -6.82 12.02
CA ASP A 21 17.48 -7.97 12.89
C ASP A 21 17.24 -9.27 12.12
N LEU A 22 16.42 -9.21 11.07
CA LEU A 22 16.19 -10.35 10.17
C LEU A 22 17.48 -10.75 9.44
N TYR A 23 18.22 -9.76 8.94
CA TYR A 23 19.50 -9.98 8.24
C TYR A 23 20.55 -10.64 9.15
N GLU A 24 20.64 -10.23 10.41
CA GLU A 24 21.62 -10.74 11.36
C GLU A 24 21.24 -12.11 11.95
N SER A 25 19.94 -12.39 12.14
CA SER A 25 19.47 -13.59 12.83
C SER A 25 19.14 -14.77 11.92
N HIS A 26 18.82 -14.53 10.62
CA HIS A 26 18.37 -15.57 9.71
C HIS A 26 19.27 -15.68 8.45
N PRO A 27 20.05 -16.76 8.29
CA PRO A 27 20.91 -16.95 7.11
C PRO A 27 20.17 -16.81 5.77
N LYS A 28 18.95 -17.38 5.67
CA LYS A 28 18.11 -17.25 4.48
C LYS A 28 17.64 -15.81 4.25
N ALA A 29 17.32 -15.05 5.29
CA ALA A 29 16.98 -13.64 5.15
C ALA A 29 18.17 -12.85 4.62
N LYS A 30 19.36 -13.08 5.15
CA LYS A 30 20.60 -12.46 4.66
C LYS A 30 20.82 -12.74 3.17
N GLU A 31 20.70 -13.99 2.74
CA GLU A 31 20.79 -14.37 1.32
C GLU A 31 19.80 -13.59 0.44
N LEU A 32 18.54 -13.46 0.87
CA LEU A 32 17.51 -12.75 0.14
C LEU A 32 17.78 -11.24 0.07
N PHE A 33 18.27 -10.64 1.15
CA PHE A 33 18.68 -9.21 1.15
C PHE A 33 19.86 -8.96 0.20
N GLU A 34 20.88 -9.83 0.19
CA GLU A 34 22.02 -9.68 -0.73
C GLU A 34 21.57 -9.88 -2.18
N LYS A 35 20.69 -10.86 -2.45
CA LYS A 35 20.09 -11.04 -3.75
C LYS A 35 19.30 -9.80 -4.20
N ALA A 36 18.59 -9.15 -3.29
CA ALA A 36 17.89 -7.91 -3.59
C ALA A 36 18.86 -6.76 -3.96
N ASN A 37 19.99 -6.63 -3.24
CA ASN A 37 21.03 -5.66 -3.58
C ASN A 37 21.57 -5.88 -5.01
N GLU A 38 21.80 -7.14 -5.39
CA GLU A 38 22.25 -7.50 -6.74
C GLU A 38 21.20 -7.15 -7.81
N LEU A 39 19.94 -7.53 -7.58
CA LEU A 39 18.82 -7.28 -8.50
C LEU A 39 18.56 -5.79 -8.72
N LEU A 40 18.68 -4.98 -7.68
CA LEU A 40 18.47 -3.54 -7.74
C LEU A 40 19.68 -2.79 -8.31
N GLY A 41 20.89 -3.39 -8.31
CA GLY A 41 22.12 -2.77 -8.74
C GLY A 41 22.71 -1.75 -7.75
N PHE A 42 22.18 -1.71 -6.53
CA PHE A 42 22.70 -0.89 -5.42
C PHE A 42 22.35 -1.55 -4.08
N ARG A 43 23.09 -1.17 -3.02
CA ARG A 43 22.89 -1.73 -1.69
C ARG A 43 21.75 -1.01 -0.94
N ILE A 44 20.52 -1.43 -1.20
CA ILE A 44 19.35 -0.91 -0.48
C ILE A 44 19.43 -1.20 1.03
N THR A 45 20.08 -2.30 1.41
CA THR A 45 20.31 -2.68 2.80
C THR A 45 21.07 -1.63 3.58
N ASP A 46 21.99 -0.88 2.96
CA ASP A 46 22.76 0.16 3.64
C ASP A 46 21.81 1.30 4.07
N THR A 47 20.86 1.69 3.21
CA THR A 47 19.84 2.68 3.56
C THR A 47 18.82 2.14 4.56
N MET A 48 18.39 0.88 4.42
CA MET A 48 17.45 0.26 5.36
C MET A 48 18.01 0.18 6.77
N PHE A 49 19.28 -0.21 6.91
CA PHE A 49 19.90 -0.52 8.20
C PHE A 49 20.54 0.69 8.88
N TYR A 50 21.07 1.64 8.11
CA TYR A 50 21.91 2.73 8.59
C TYR A 50 21.54 4.11 8.05
N GLY A 51 20.57 4.17 7.10
CA GLY A 51 20.11 5.43 6.50
C GLY A 51 19.26 6.27 7.44
N THR A 52 19.02 7.50 7.02
CA THR A 52 18.16 8.47 7.72
C THR A 52 16.70 8.33 7.34
N ASP A 53 15.81 8.96 8.12
CA ASP A 53 14.39 9.06 7.77
C ASP A 53 14.16 9.71 6.40
N GLU A 54 14.95 10.73 6.05
CA GLU A 54 14.83 11.45 4.77
C GLU A 54 15.21 10.54 3.60
N GLU A 55 16.25 9.74 3.72
CA GLU A 55 16.65 8.77 2.69
C GLU A 55 15.58 7.69 2.49
N LEU A 56 15.02 7.17 3.60
CA LEU A 56 13.96 6.17 3.56
C LEU A 56 12.62 6.71 3.04
N LYS A 57 12.36 8.03 3.10
CA LYS A 57 11.14 8.65 2.56
C LYS A 57 11.13 8.80 1.05
N GLN A 58 12.27 8.65 0.37
CA GLN A 58 12.30 8.68 -1.09
C GLN A 58 11.53 7.49 -1.66
N THR A 59 10.50 7.74 -2.47
CA THR A 59 9.58 6.69 -2.98
C THR A 59 10.32 5.51 -3.61
N LYS A 60 11.40 5.78 -4.35
CA LYS A 60 12.25 4.75 -4.97
C LYS A 60 12.96 3.83 -3.96
N ILE A 61 13.13 4.28 -2.72
CA ILE A 61 13.73 3.52 -1.62
C ILE A 61 12.63 2.93 -0.72
N THR A 62 11.65 3.75 -0.33
CA THR A 62 10.57 3.36 0.58
C THR A 62 9.87 2.08 0.16
N GLN A 63 9.45 2.03 -1.11
CA GLN A 63 8.64 0.91 -1.58
C GLN A 63 9.42 -0.40 -1.60
N PRO A 64 10.61 -0.50 -2.22
CA PRO A 64 11.41 -1.73 -2.15
C PRO A 64 11.81 -2.12 -0.73
N ALA A 65 12.13 -1.15 0.15
CA ALA A 65 12.51 -1.43 1.52
C ALA A 65 11.38 -2.09 2.33
N ILE A 66 10.16 -1.56 2.24
CA ILE A 66 8.97 -2.14 2.90
C ILE A 66 8.65 -3.52 2.32
N PHE A 67 8.69 -3.65 0.99
CA PHE A 67 8.47 -4.93 0.31
C PHE A 67 9.47 -5.99 0.79
N LEU A 68 10.77 -5.67 0.78
CA LEU A 68 11.83 -6.60 1.22
C LEU A 68 11.64 -7.05 2.66
N HIS A 69 11.41 -6.09 3.56
CA HIS A 69 11.16 -6.43 4.96
C HIS A 69 9.97 -7.39 5.09
N SER A 70 8.85 -7.05 4.48
CA SER A 70 7.59 -7.81 4.58
C SER A 70 7.72 -9.20 3.98
N VAL A 71 8.25 -9.30 2.76
CA VAL A 71 8.36 -10.59 2.04
C VAL A 71 9.39 -11.49 2.69
N ILE A 72 10.56 -10.96 3.06
CA ILE A 72 11.60 -11.75 3.71
C ILE A 72 11.13 -12.25 5.07
N GLN A 73 10.44 -11.41 5.86
CA GLN A 73 9.84 -11.83 7.12
C GLN A 73 8.85 -12.99 6.91
N ALA A 74 7.95 -12.90 5.93
CA ALA A 74 7.02 -13.97 5.60
C ALA A 74 7.74 -15.26 5.17
N MET A 75 8.82 -15.16 4.38
CA MET A 75 9.58 -16.31 3.85
C MET A 75 10.43 -17.04 4.90
N VAL A 76 10.79 -16.37 6.00
CA VAL A 76 11.57 -16.98 7.09
C VAL A 76 10.73 -17.28 8.32
N MET A 77 9.46 -16.91 8.31
CA MET A 77 8.52 -17.15 9.40
C MET A 77 8.14 -18.63 9.47
N ASP A 78 8.30 -19.23 10.65
CA ASP A 78 7.80 -20.56 10.91
C ASP A 78 6.26 -20.57 10.88
N ASN A 79 5.69 -21.62 10.26
CA ASN A 79 4.23 -21.83 10.19
C ASN A 79 3.45 -20.68 9.50
N PHE A 80 4.04 -20.04 8.49
CA PHE A 80 3.30 -19.09 7.64
C PHE A 80 2.26 -19.85 6.80
N GLN A 81 1.00 -19.79 7.21
CA GLN A 81 -0.13 -20.49 6.58
C GLN A 81 -1.34 -19.54 6.51
N PRO A 82 -1.40 -18.65 5.51
CA PRO A 82 -2.53 -17.76 5.35
C PRO A 82 -3.77 -18.48 4.79
N ASP A 83 -4.94 -18.23 5.39
CA ASP A 83 -6.22 -18.56 4.77
C ASP A 83 -6.62 -17.49 3.73
N MET A 84 -6.11 -16.28 3.89
CA MET A 84 -6.31 -15.15 3.00
C MET A 84 -5.21 -14.09 3.23
N VAL A 85 -4.95 -13.28 2.20
CA VAL A 85 -3.97 -12.19 2.28
C VAL A 85 -4.56 -10.88 1.77
N ALA A 86 -4.05 -9.76 2.28
CA ALA A 86 -4.28 -8.43 1.75
C ALA A 86 -3.06 -7.55 1.99
N GLY A 87 -2.91 -6.50 1.19
CA GLY A 87 -1.86 -5.53 1.40
C GLY A 87 -2.37 -4.12 1.12
N HIS A 88 -1.88 -3.12 1.88
CA HIS A 88 -2.25 -1.73 1.67
C HIS A 88 -1.37 -1.11 0.60
N SER A 89 -1.93 -0.73 -0.56
CA SER A 89 -1.21 -0.12 -1.68
C SER A 89 0.01 -0.96 -2.12
N LEU A 90 1.22 -0.53 -1.82
CA LEU A 90 2.46 -1.29 -2.02
C LEU A 90 2.39 -2.70 -1.41
N GLY A 91 1.79 -2.82 -0.22
CA GLY A 91 1.66 -4.10 0.47
C GLY A 91 0.93 -5.19 -0.33
N GLU A 92 0.12 -4.82 -1.32
CA GLU A 92 -0.52 -5.78 -2.21
C GLU A 92 0.50 -6.60 -3.01
N PHE A 93 1.64 -6.02 -3.41
CA PHE A 93 2.74 -6.76 -4.05
C PHE A 93 3.41 -7.74 -3.08
N SER A 94 3.57 -7.36 -1.81
CA SER A 94 4.08 -8.25 -0.77
C SER A 94 3.13 -9.42 -0.53
N ALA A 95 1.82 -9.15 -0.49
CA ALA A 95 0.78 -10.18 -0.38
C ALA A 95 0.79 -11.16 -1.57
N LEU A 96 1.04 -10.68 -2.79
CA LEU A 96 1.13 -11.49 -4.00
C LEU A 96 2.35 -12.42 -4.02
N VAL A 97 3.45 -12.02 -3.40
CA VAL A 97 4.60 -12.92 -3.20
C VAL A 97 4.30 -13.92 -2.09
N ALA A 98 3.70 -13.47 -1.01
CA ALA A 98 3.37 -14.30 0.14
C ALA A 98 2.39 -15.44 -0.18
N ASN A 99 1.41 -15.19 -1.07
CA ASN A 99 0.47 -16.21 -1.55
C ASN A 99 0.93 -16.94 -2.83
N GLN A 100 2.21 -16.77 -3.20
CA GLN A 100 2.87 -17.42 -4.34
C GLN A 100 2.33 -17.05 -5.73
N THR A 101 1.55 -15.98 -5.85
CA THR A 101 1.14 -15.45 -7.16
C THR A 101 2.35 -14.89 -7.93
N LEU A 102 3.27 -14.25 -7.23
CA LEU A 102 4.56 -13.77 -7.75
C LEU A 102 5.72 -14.47 -7.06
N ASN A 103 6.81 -14.70 -7.79
CA ASN A 103 8.08 -15.03 -7.13
C ASN A 103 8.74 -13.77 -6.55
N PHE A 104 9.73 -13.95 -5.69
CA PHE A 104 10.43 -12.86 -5.01
C PHE A 104 11.07 -11.85 -5.97
N GLU A 105 11.75 -12.36 -7.01
CA GLU A 105 12.50 -11.52 -7.96
C GLU A 105 11.57 -10.66 -8.81
N ASP A 106 10.50 -11.25 -9.32
CA ASP A 106 9.51 -10.54 -10.14
C ASP A 106 8.74 -9.52 -9.28
N GLY A 107 8.37 -9.89 -8.06
CA GLY A 107 7.75 -8.97 -7.11
C GLY A 107 8.62 -7.75 -6.83
N LEU A 108 9.93 -7.96 -6.56
CA LEU A 108 10.88 -6.87 -6.32
C LEU A 108 11.06 -5.96 -7.55
N LYS A 109 11.18 -6.55 -8.74
CA LYS A 109 11.30 -5.79 -10.00
C LYS A 109 10.06 -4.93 -10.26
N LEU A 110 8.86 -5.49 -10.06
CA LEU A 110 7.61 -4.74 -10.22
C LEU A 110 7.50 -3.59 -9.22
N VAL A 111 7.85 -3.83 -7.96
CA VAL A 111 7.83 -2.79 -6.90
C VAL A 111 8.83 -1.68 -7.21
N PHE A 112 10.02 -2.02 -7.67
CA PHE A 112 11.03 -1.02 -8.05
C PHE A 112 10.60 -0.21 -9.28
N THR A 113 10.05 -0.87 -10.30
CA THR A 113 9.45 -0.20 -11.48
C THR A 113 8.33 0.74 -11.05
N ARG A 114 7.42 0.28 -10.17
CA ARG A 114 6.35 1.10 -9.61
C ARG A 114 6.89 2.34 -8.90
N ALA A 115 7.88 2.17 -8.06
CA ALA A 115 8.46 3.25 -7.27
C ALA A 115 9.10 4.33 -8.16
N LEU A 116 9.86 3.93 -9.19
CA LEU A 116 10.45 4.85 -10.15
C LEU A 116 9.41 5.57 -11.02
N ALA A 117 8.41 4.83 -11.52
CA ALA A 117 7.33 5.39 -12.33
C ALA A 117 6.49 6.40 -11.53
N MET A 118 6.17 6.10 -10.27
CA MET A 118 5.43 7.01 -9.39
C MET A 118 6.25 8.27 -9.07
N GLN A 119 7.55 8.14 -8.79
CA GLN A 119 8.41 9.29 -8.55
C GLN A 119 8.44 10.22 -9.77
N LYS A 120 8.62 9.66 -10.96
CA LYS A 120 8.61 10.42 -12.22
C LYS A 120 7.25 11.11 -12.48
N ALA A 121 6.14 10.44 -12.19
CA ALA A 121 4.81 11.05 -12.31
C ALA A 121 4.63 12.24 -11.36
N CYS A 122 5.17 12.16 -10.13
CA CYS A 122 5.16 13.26 -9.17
C CYS A 122 5.99 14.48 -9.65
N GLU A 123 7.12 14.24 -10.30
CA GLU A 123 7.97 15.31 -10.88
C GLU A 123 7.26 16.02 -12.04
N LEU A 124 6.49 15.27 -12.84
CA LEU A 124 5.73 15.83 -13.97
C LEU A 124 4.50 16.63 -13.52
N ASN A 125 3.85 16.20 -12.44
CA ASN A 125 2.59 16.75 -11.96
C ASN A 125 2.71 17.08 -10.46
N PRO A 126 3.14 18.31 -10.07
CA PRO A 126 3.19 18.72 -8.68
C PRO A 126 1.82 18.58 -8.01
N SER A 127 1.75 17.70 -7.03
CA SER A 127 0.50 17.26 -6.41
C SER A 127 0.75 16.74 -5.00
N THR A 128 -0.29 16.47 -4.23
CA THR A 128 -0.15 16.01 -2.85
C THR A 128 -1.38 15.24 -2.38
N MET A 129 -1.36 14.85 -1.12
CA MET A 129 -2.44 14.15 -0.43
C MET A 129 -2.75 14.86 0.90
N ALA A 130 -3.95 14.64 1.43
CA ALA A 130 -4.30 15.08 2.77
C ALA A 130 -5.09 14.00 3.52
N ALA A 131 -4.82 13.84 4.81
CA ALA A 131 -5.59 12.99 5.71
C ALA A 131 -6.76 13.77 6.32
N VAL A 132 -7.97 13.26 6.14
CA VAL A 132 -9.21 13.79 6.70
C VAL A 132 -9.64 12.90 7.86
N LEU A 133 -9.80 13.49 9.05
CA LEU A 133 -10.13 12.74 10.26
C LEU A 133 -11.43 13.23 10.89
N GLY A 134 -12.24 12.29 11.37
CA GLY A 134 -13.45 12.57 12.14
C GLY A 134 -14.60 13.12 11.31
N MET A 135 -14.71 12.73 10.05
CA MET A 135 -15.81 12.99 9.14
C MET A 135 -16.22 11.69 8.44
N GLU A 136 -17.48 11.51 8.14
CA GLU A 136 -17.98 10.36 7.37
C GLU A 136 -17.47 10.40 5.93
N ASP A 137 -17.11 9.25 5.39
CA ASP A 137 -16.49 9.11 4.07
C ASP A 137 -17.37 9.72 2.96
N GLY A 138 -18.69 9.44 2.97
CA GLY A 138 -19.63 9.98 1.99
C GLY A 138 -19.69 11.51 1.96
N LYS A 139 -19.51 12.17 3.13
CA LYS A 139 -19.46 13.63 3.19
C LYS A 139 -18.14 14.18 2.64
N VAL A 140 -17.03 13.48 2.87
CA VAL A 140 -15.74 13.84 2.25
C VAL A 140 -15.82 13.72 0.73
N GLU A 141 -16.40 12.63 0.23
CA GLU A 141 -16.61 12.39 -1.21
C GLU A 141 -17.47 13.49 -1.84
N GLU A 142 -18.59 13.85 -1.22
CA GLU A 142 -19.47 14.93 -1.68
C GLU A 142 -18.70 16.24 -1.83
N ILE A 143 -17.94 16.64 -0.82
CA ILE A 143 -17.18 17.89 -0.81
C ILE A 143 -16.09 17.85 -1.90
N CYS A 144 -15.37 16.74 -2.04
CA CYS A 144 -14.36 16.56 -3.10
C CYS A 144 -15.00 16.69 -4.49
N ASN A 145 -16.10 15.99 -4.74
CA ASN A 145 -16.81 16.03 -6.01
C ASN A 145 -17.32 17.43 -6.33
N GLN A 146 -17.91 18.12 -5.35
CA GLN A 146 -18.39 19.50 -5.52
C GLN A 146 -17.24 20.44 -5.90
N LEU A 147 -16.12 20.39 -5.18
CA LEU A 147 -14.95 21.23 -5.47
C LEU A 147 -14.36 20.94 -6.85
N GLN A 148 -14.30 19.66 -7.22
CA GLN A 148 -13.82 19.27 -8.55
C GLN A 148 -14.69 19.83 -9.66
N GLN A 149 -16.02 19.79 -9.50
CA GLN A 149 -16.97 20.37 -10.46
C GLN A 149 -16.88 21.91 -10.52
N GLU A 150 -16.75 22.58 -9.38
CA GLU A 150 -16.70 24.04 -9.28
C GLU A 150 -15.39 24.61 -9.84
N THR A 151 -14.27 23.89 -9.71
CA THR A 151 -12.92 24.45 -9.94
C THR A 151 -12.16 23.81 -11.08
N GLY A 152 -12.55 22.59 -11.51
CA GLY A 152 -11.80 21.78 -12.45
C GLY A 152 -10.53 21.17 -11.88
N GLU A 153 -10.20 21.40 -10.60
CA GLU A 153 -9.04 20.82 -9.94
C GLU A 153 -9.27 19.33 -9.65
N ILE A 154 -8.22 18.52 -9.74
CA ILE A 154 -8.32 17.10 -9.38
C ILE A 154 -8.30 16.98 -7.86
N ILE A 155 -9.36 16.41 -7.30
CA ILE A 155 -9.52 16.14 -5.87
C ILE A 155 -10.33 14.85 -5.74
N VAL A 156 -9.70 13.77 -5.31
CA VAL A 156 -10.35 12.46 -5.25
C VAL A 156 -10.08 11.75 -3.92
N PRO A 157 -11.00 10.91 -3.44
CA PRO A 157 -10.71 9.92 -2.40
C PRO A 157 -9.61 8.98 -2.87
N ALA A 158 -8.64 8.72 -1.99
CA ALA A 158 -7.47 7.91 -2.31
C ALA A 158 -7.29 6.68 -1.41
N ASN A 159 -7.51 6.81 -0.09
CA ASN A 159 -7.39 5.69 0.83
C ASN A 159 -8.51 5.69 1.87
N TYR A 160 -9.39 4.72 1.79
CA TYR A 160 -10.39 4.43 2.82
C TYR A 160 -9.74 3.60 3.93
N ASN A 161 -9.08 4.26 4.87
CA ASN A 161 -8.22 3.58 5.85
C ASN A 161 -8.98 2.92 7.00
N CYS A 162 -9.93 3.63 7.58
CA CYS A 162 -10.89 3.09 8.56
C CYS A 162 -12.04 4.11 8.72
N PRO A 163 -13.16 3.75 9.34
CA PRO A 163 -14.26 4.67 9.58
C PRO A 163 -13.79 6.00 10.18
N GLY A 164 -14.10 7.11 9.51
CA GLY A 164 -13.68 8.45 9.91
C GLY A 164 -12.21 8.79 9.65
N GLN A 165 -11.51 8.02 8.84
CA GLN A 165 -10.16 8.31 8.37
C GLN A 165 -10.03 8.02 6.87
N LEU A 166 -10.20 9.06 6.06
CA LEU A 166 -10.06 9.03 4.60
C LEU A 166 -8.88 9.90 4.16
N VAL A 167 -8.05 9.40 3.26
CA VAL A 167 -7.03 10.21 2.59
C VAL A 167 -7.54 10.64 1.23
N ILE A 168 -7.37 11.91 0.90
CA ILE A 168 -7.69 12.49 -0.41
C ILE A 168 -6.42 12.84 -1.17
N SER A 169 -6.46 12.74 -2.50
CA SER A 169 -5.37 13.03 -3.42
C SER A 169 -5.78 14.06 -4.45
N GLY A 170 -4.84 14.90 -4.90
CA GLY A 170 -5.15 15.86 -5.95
C GLY A 170 -4.04 16.87 -6.22
N SER A 171 -4.38 17.89 -7.04
CA SER A 171 -3.50 19.02 -7.29
C SER A 171 -3.19 19.78 -5.99
N LEU A 172 -2.04 20.45 -5.92
CA LEU A 172 -1.68 21.24 -4.73
C LEU A 172 -2.77 22.24 -4.33
N LYS A 173 -3.31 22.95 -5.33
CA LYS A 173 -4.39 23.92 -5.13
C LYS A 173 -5.70 23.24 -4.70
N GLY A 174 -6.07 22.16 -5.37
CA GLY A 174 -7.27 21.38 -5.04
C GLY A 174 -7.24 20.86 -3.61
N ILE A 175 -6.13 20.28 -3.17
CA ILE A 175 -5.98 19.75 -1.81
C ILE A 175 -6.01 20.87 -0.76
N ALA A 176 -5.40 22.04 -1.03
CA ALA A 176 -5.47 23.19 -0.12
C ALA A 176 -6.92 23.63 0.07
N MET A 177 -7.68 23.84 -1.02
CA MET A 177 -9.10 24.19 -0.99
C MET A 177 -9.94 23.14 -0.28
N ALA A 178 -9.69 21.86 -0.55
CA ALA A 178 -10.41 20.76 0.10
C ALA A 178 -10.18 20.75 1.61
N CYS A 179 -8.94 20.94 2.07
CA CYS A 179 -8.62 21.00 3.49
C CYS A 179 -9.37 22.13 4.22
N GLU A 180 -9.48 23.31 3.61
CA GLU A 180 -10.24 24.45 4.18
C GLU A 180 -11.74 24.12 4.24
N LYS A 181 -12.33 23.65 3.13
CA LYS A 181 -13.77 23.36 3.04
C LYS A 181 -14.17 22.20 3.97
N LEU A 182 -13.35 21.16 4.06
CA LEU A 182 -13.58 20.02 4.97
C LEU A 182 -13.53 20.44 6.44
N LYS A 183 -12.57 21.28 6.83
CA LYS A 183 -12.51 21.82 8.21
C LYS A 183 -13.74 22.68 8.51
N ALA A 184 -14.14 23.56 7.60
CA ALA A 184 -15.34 24.38 7.76
C ALA A 184 -16.62 23.53 7.84
N ALA A 185 -16.66 22.38 7.18
CA ALA A 185 -17.76 21.42 7.21
C ALA A 185 -17.76 20.47 8.43
N GLY A 186 -16.79 20.62 9.36
CA GLY A 186 -16.74 19.91 10.63
C GLY A 186 -15.77 18.72 10.71
N ALA A 187 -14.87 18.56 9.76
CA ALA A 187 -13.77 17.58 9.92
C ALA A 187 -12.90 17.97 11.13
N LYS A 188 -12.62 17.00 12.00
CA LYS A 188 -11.75 17.24 13.17
C LYS A 188 -10.34 17.67 12.76
N ARG A 189 -9.83 17.09 11.67
CA ARG A 189 -8.56 17.45 11.05
C ARG A 189 -8.63 17.23 9.54
N ALA A 190 -7.99 18.11 8.78
CA ALA A 190 -7.65 17.90 7.37
C ALA A 190 -6.20 18.40 7.23
N LEU A 191 -5.27 17.45 7.10
CA LEU A 191 -3.83 17.69 7.20
C LEU A 191 -3.15 17.25 5.91
N VAL A 192 -2.45 18.17 5.25
CA VAL A 192 -1.61 17.86 4.10
C VAL A 192 -0.49 16.93 4.55
N LEU A 193 -0.27 15.84 3.80
CA LEU A 193 0.75 14.83 4.07
C LEU A 193 2.08 15.21 3.42
N GLN A 194 3.18 14.82 4.04
CA GLN A 194 4.52 14.97 3.47
C GLN A 194 4.81 13.81 2.52
N VAL A 195 4.17 13.82 1.35
CA VAL A 195 4.33 12.83 0.29
C VAL A 195 4.68 13.50 -1.04
N GLY A 196 5.33 12.78 -1.93
CA GLY A 196 5.85 13.31 -3.19
C GLY A 196 4.78 13.65 -4.24
N GLY A 197 3.53 13.17 -4.08
CA GLY A 197 2.50 13.39 -5.08
C GLY A 197 1.14 12.80 -4.71
N ALA A 198 0.18 12.95 -5.62
CA ALA A 198 -1.21 12.49 -5.47
C ALA A 198 -1.36 11.02 -5.87
N PHE A 199 -0.91 10.12 -5.00
CA PHE A 199 -1.07 8.68 -5.22
C PHE A 199 -2.55 8.29 -5.26
N HIS A 200 -2.86 7.21 -5.97
CA HIS A 200 -4.22 6.67 -6.12
C HIS A 200 -5.21 7.70 -6.71
N SER A 201 -4.74 8.47 -7.69
CA SER A 201 -5.51 9.49 -8.41
C SER A 201 -5.23 9.44 -9.91
N PRO A 202 -6.03 10.11 -10.75
CA PRO A 202 -5.76 10.22 -12.18
C PRO A 202 -4.38 10.81 -12.53
N LEU A 203 -3.75 11.55 -11.61
CA LEU A 203 -2.40 12.11 -11.81
C LEU A 203 -1.30 11.04 -11.85
N MET A 204 -1.61 9.81 -11.44
CA MET A 204 -0.71 8.66 -11.55
C MET A 204 -0.85 7.89 -12.88
N GLU A 205 -1.65 8.35 -13.83
CA GLU A 205 -1.83 7.67 -15.12
C GLU A 205 -0.49 7.40 -15.87
N PRO A 206 0.49 8.33 -15.91
CA PRO A 206 1.78 8.04 -16.53
C PRO A 206 2.53 6.88 -15.85
N ALA A 207 2.46 6.80 -14.52
CA ALA A 207 3.07 5.72 -13.77
C ALA A 207 2.35 4.38 -13.99
N LYS A 208 1.02 4.40 -14.09
CA LYS A 208 0.21 3.22 -14.39
C LYS A 208 0.60 2.61 -15.74
N GLN A 209 0.78 3.43 -16.79
CA GLN A 209 1.17 2.96 -18.12
C GLN A 209 2.55 2.28 -18.14
N GLU A 210 3.51 2.78 -17.37
CA GLU A 210 4.83 2.14 -17.23
C GLU A 210 4.73 0.83 -16.44
N LEU A 211 3.99 0.82 -15.33
CA LEU A 211 3.79 -0.37 -14.50
C LEU A 211 2.98 -1.45 -15.23
N GLU A 212 1.95 -1.08 -15.99
CA GLU A 212 1.15 -2.00 -16.78
C GLU A 212 2.01 -2.85 -17.73
N LYS A 213 2.94 -2.22 -18.45
CA LYS A 213 3.87 -2.92 -19.34
C LYS A 213 4.71 -3.96 -18.59
N ALA A 214 5.19 -3.61 -17.39
CA ALA A 214 5.95 -4.53 -16.56
C ALA A 214 5.08 -5.69 -16.05
N ILE A 215 3.86 -5.41 -15.58
CA ILE A 215 2.91 -6.43 -15.11
C ILE A 215 2.53 -7.39 -16.25
N GLN A 216 2.25 -6.88 -17.45
CA GLN A 216 1.91 -7.71 -18.62
C GLN A 216 3.03 -8.69 -19.00
N ASN A 217 4.28 -8.28 -18.84
CA ASN A 217 5.46 -9.09 -19.13
C ASN A 217 5.88 -10.01 -17.96
N THR A 218 5.15 -10.00 -16.85
CA THR A 218 5.45 -10.81 -15.67
C THR A 218 4.48 -11.99 -15.57
N THR A 219 5.02 -13.15 -15.20
CA THR A 219 4.20 -14.34 -14.97
C THR A 219 3.52 -14.26 -13.61
N PHE A 220 2.21 -14.44 -13.59
CA PHE A 220 1.41 -14.58 -12.39
C PHE A 220 0.92 -16.02 -12.29
N HIS A 221 1.16 -16.65 -11.15
CA HIS A 221 0.75 -18.02 -10.86
C HIS A 221 -0.60 -18.04 -10.11
N PRO A 222 -1.35 -19.16 -10.17
CA PRO A 222 -2.51 -19.32 -9.29
C PRO A 222 -2.11 -19.17 -7.81
N PRO A 223 -2.80 -18.34 -7.03
CA PRO A 223 -2.48 -18.12 -5.63
C PRO A 223 -2.80 -19.35 -4.76
N THR A 224 -2.05 -19.52 -3.67
CA THR A 224 -2.30 -20.59 -2.67
C THR A 224 -3.50 -20.26 -1.77
N CYS A 225 -3.85 -18.99 -1.65
CA CYS A 225 -5.04 -18.49 -0.94
C CYS A 225 -5.51 -17.19 -1.61
N PRO A 226 -6.80 -16.80 -1.44
CA PRO A 226 -7.32 -15.59 -2.04
C PRO A 226 -6.60 -14.33 -1.54
N ILE A 227 -6.43 -13.36 -2.45
CA ILE A 227 -5.98 -12.00 -2.14
C ILE A 227 -7.17 -11.05 -2.21
N TYR A 228 -7.34 -10.20 -1.18
CA TYR A 228 -8.29 -9.10 -1.17
C TYR A 228 -7.64 -7.86 -1.74
N GLN A 229 -8.01 -7.48 -2.96
CA GLN A 229 -7.31 -6.44 -3.71
C GLN A 229 -7.90 -5.05 -3.46
N ASN A 230 -7.05 -4.05 -3.37
CA ASN A 230 -7.42 -2.68 -3.00
C ASN A 230 -8.46 -2.06 -3.92
N TYR A 231 -8.40 -2.37 -5.21
CA TYR A 231 -9.30 -1.83 -6.24
C TYR A 231 -10.76 -2.29 -6.05
N THR A 232 -10.96 -3.59 -5.84
CA THR A 232 -12.28 -4.20 -5.71
C THR A 232 -12.75 -4.35 -4.28
N ALA A 233 -11.82 -4.47 -3.33
CA ALA A 233 -12.02 -4.93 -1.96
C ALA A 233 -12.49 -6.39 -1.83
N LEU A 234 -12.56 -7.14 -2.92
CA LEU A 234 -13.07 -8.50 -2.99
C LEU A 234 -11.94 -9.52 -3.11
N PRO A 235 -12.18 -10.78 -2.67
CA PRO A 235 -11.22 -11.86 -2.85
C PRO A 235 -11.07 -12.21 -4.34
N GLU A 236 -9.84 -12.46 -4.75
CA GLU A 236 -9.54 -12.90 -6.12
C GLU A 236 -8.52 -14.05 -6.10
N THR A 237 -8.72 -15.00 -7.00
CA THR A 237 -7.83 -16.17 -7.20
C THR A 237 -7.43 -16.37 -8.66
N ASN A 238 -8.06 -15.63 -9.58
CA ASN A 238 -7.73 -15.72 -11.00
C ASN A 238 -6.52 -14.81 -11.32
N PRO A 239 -5.38 -15.35 -11.82
CA PRO A 239 -4.19 -14.56 -12.09
C PRO A 239 -4.40 -13.37 -13.05
N GLU A 240 -5.22 -13.53 -14.09
CA GLU A 240 -5.47 -12.47 -15.06
C GLU A 240 -6.32 -11.33 -14.47
N LYS A 241 -7.31 -11.66 -13.62
CA LYS A 241 -8.06 -10.64 -12.88
C LYS A 241 -7.19 -9.94 -11.84
N ILE A 242 -6.31 -10.69 -11.17
CA ILE A 242 -5.33 -10.12 -10.24
C ILE A 242 -4.46 -9.09 -10.95
N LYS A 243 -3.94 -9.38 -12.15
CA LYS A 243 -3.17 -8.42 -12.97
C LYS A 243 -3.98 -7.17 -13.28
N GLN A 244 -5.20 -7.32 -13.77
CA GLN A 244 -6.09 -6.21 -14.14
C GLN A 244 -6.36 -5.29 -12.94
N ASN A 245 -6.69 -5.87 -11.79
CA ASN A 245 -6.94 -5.12 -10.57
C ASN A 245 -5.68 -4.40 -10.06
N LEU A 246 -4.51 -5.06 -10.15
CA LEU A 246 -3.22 -4.48 -9.74
C LEU A 246 -2.83 -3.28 -10.62
N ILE A 247 -3.09 -3.34 -11.93
CA ILE A 247 -2.91 -2.22 -12.86
C ILE A 247 -3.86 -1.07 -12.51
N ALA A 248 -5.13 -1.36 -12.25
CA ALA A 248 -6.13 -0.36 -11.90
C ALA A 248 -5.84 0.33 -10.54
N GLN A 249 -5.22 -0.38 -9.60
CA GLN A 249 -4.93 0.09 -8.25
C GLN A 249 -4.22 1.45 -8.21
N LEU A 250 -3.31 1.71 -9.15
CA LEU A 250 -2.43 2.89 -9.08
C LEU A 250 -3.16 4.21 -9.27
N THR A 251 -4.27 4.21 -10.01
CA THR A 251 -5.10 5.39 -10.30
C THR A 251 -6.46 5.34 -9.60
N ALA A 252 -6.71 4.32 -8.78
CA ALA A 252 -7.97 4.09 -8.08
C ALA A 252 -7.77 4.09 -6.56
N PRO A 253 -8.82 4.34 -5.77
CA PRO A 253 -8.72 4.35 -4.32
C PRO A 253 -8.37 2.97 -3.74
N VAL A 254 -7.59 2.99 -2.65
CA VAL A 254 -7.35 1.84 -1.78
C VAL A 254 -8.56 1.67 -0.87
N LYS A 255 -9.35 0.64 -1.10
CA LYS A 255 -10.55 0.32 -0.32
C LYS A 255 -10.21 -0.58 0.89
N TRP A 256 -9.32 -0.10 1.77
CA TRP A 256 -8.83 -0.90 2.88
C TRP A 256 -9.91 -1.27 3.89
N THR A 257 -10.75 -0.31 4.26
CA THR A 257 -11.90 -0.55 5.17
C THR A 257 -12.78 -1.68 4.64
N GLN A 258 -13.17 -1.58 3.37
CA GLN A 258 -14.03 -2.57 2.73
C GLN A 258 -13.35 -3.93 2.59
N SER A 259 -12.04 -3.95 2.28
CA SER A 259 -11.27 -5.21 2.23
C SER A 259 -11.28 -5.94 3.57
N VAL A 260 -11.00 -5.22 4.67
CA VAL A 260 -11.02 -5.82 6.01
C VAL A 260 -12.44 -6.30 6.39
N GLN A 261 -13.48 -5.53 6.08
CA GLN A 261 -14.87 -5.91 6.33
C GLN A 261 -15.22 -7.21 5.59
N ASN A 262 -14.91 -7.30 4.30
CA ASN A 262 -15.16 -8.49 3.49
C ASN A 262 -14.36 -9.70 4.01
N MET A 263 -13.10 -9.51 4.42
CA MET A 263 -12.31 -10.59 5.03
C MET A 263 -12.95 -11.13 6.32
N VAL A 264 -13.51 -10.25 7.14
CA VAL A 264 -14.24 -10.63 8.36
C VAL A 264 -15.53 -11.36 8.04
N GLU A 265 -16.30 -10.88 7.06
CA GLU A 265 -17.52 -11.55 6.58
C GLU A 265 -17.21 -12.94 6.02
N ASP A 266 -16.07 -13.11 5.36
CA ASP A 266 -15.59 -14.40 4.86
C ASP A 266 -14.92 -15.28 5.93
N GLY A 267 -14.97 -14.86 7.21
CA GLY A 267 -14.62 -15.66 8.37
C GLY A 267 -13.24 -15.40 8.97
N ALA A 268 -12.55 -14.31 8.64
CA ALA A 268 -11.32 -13.92 9.31
C ALA A 268 -11.61 -13.51 10.76
N THR A 269 -10.96 -14.20 11.71
CA THR A 269 -11.06 -13.89 13.14
C THR A 269 -9.75 -13.40 13.74
N LYS A 270 -8.66 -13.60 13.00
CA LYS A 270 -7.31 -13.15 13.35
C LYS A 270 -6.62 -12.51 12.17
N PHE A 271 -6.02 -11.35 12.41
CA PHE A 271 -5.17 -10.64 11.45
C PHE A 271 -3.74 -10.57 11.96
N VAL A 272 -2.79 -10.93 11.12
CA VAL A 272 -1.35 -10.88 11.43
C VAL A 272 -0.69 -9.92 10.46
N GLU A 273 -0.14 -8.81 10.98
CA GLU A 273 0.60 -7.84 10.16
C GLU A 273 2.04 -8.31 9.99
N ILE A 274 2.45 -8.48 8.73
CA ILE A 274 3.81 -8.89 8.35
C ILE A 274 4.50 -7.73 7.64
N GLY A 275 5.50 -7.18 8.29
CA GLY A 275 6.24 -6.04 7.74
C GLY A 275 6.69 -5.06 8.82
N PRO A 276 7.27 -3.91 8.43
CA PRO A 276 7.72 -2.91 9.38
C PRO A 276 6.55 -2.19 10.05
N GLY A 277 6.68 -1.94 11.34
CA GLY A 277 5.69 -1.17 12.12
C GLY A 277 4.44 -1.97 12.51
N LYS A 278 3.37 -1.23 12.88
CA LYS A 278 2.08 -1.78 13.33
C LYS A 278 0.91 -0.90 12.87
N VAL A 279 1.00 -0.37 11.67
CA VAL A 279 0.02 0.60 11.15
C VAL A 279 -1.32 -0.07 10.88
N LEU A 280 -1.31 -1.22 10.21
CA LEU A 280 -2.53 -1.93 9.84
C LEU A 280 -3.25 -2.50 11.05
N GLN A 281 -2.54 -2.94 12.09
CA GLN A 281 -3.14 -3.37 13.35
C GLN A 281 -4.06 -2.28 13.94
N GLY A 282 -3.58 -1.03 13.95
CA GLY A 282 -4.35 0.11 14.44
C GLY A 282 -5.58 0.42 13.59
N LEU A 283 -5.50 0.26 12.28
CA LEU A 283 -6.63 0.44 11.36
C LEU A 283 -7.66 -0.69 11.51
N ILE A 284 -7.20 -1.94 11.54
CA ILE A 284 -8.07 -3.12 11.66
C ILE A 284 -8.87 -3.07 12.96
N LYS A 285 -8.26 -2.71 14.09
CA LYS A 285 -8.97 -2.55 15.37
C LYS A 285 -10.10 -1.53 15.32
N LYS A 286 -9.97 -0.47 14.50
CA LYS A 286 -11.02 0.53 14.29
C LYS A 286 -12.11 0.05 13.33
N ILE A 287 -11.79 -0.84 12.39
CA ILE A 287 -12.74 -1.40 11.42
C ILE A 287 -13.52 -2.55 12.05
N ALA A 288 -12.84 -3.43 12.78
CA ALA A 288 -13.37 -4.68 13.31
C ALA A 288 -12.80 -4.94 14.71
N ALA A 289 -13.37 -4.30 15.73
CA ALA A 289 -12.88 -4.37 17.11
C ALA A 289 -12.92 -5.80 17.73
N GLN A 290 -13.74 -6.69 17.16
CA GLN A 290 -13.95 -8.06 17.63
C GLN A 290 -12.87 -9.06 17.19
N VAL A 291 -12.01 -8.71 16.23
CA VAL A 291 -10.98 -9.63 15.73
C VAL A 291 -9.68 -9.54 16.53
N GLU A 292 -8.94 -10.65 16.57
CA GLU A 292 -7.58 -10.67 17.10
C GLU A 292 -6.63 -10.01 16.10
N VAL A 293 -5.70 -9.19 16.59
CA VAL A 293 -4.69 -8.52 15.77
C VAL A 293 -3.32 -8.72 16.40
N ALA A 294 -2.36 -9.24 15.65
CA ALA A 294 -1.00 -9.57 16.08
C ALA A 294 0.07 -8.96 15.15
#